data_2269eae4eba922f53fbcbe2eb77522d0
#
_entry.id   2269eae4eba922f53fbcbe2eb77522d0
#
_cell.length_a   1.000
_cell.length_b   1.000
_cell.length_c   1.000
_cell.angle_alpha   90.00
_cell.angle_beta   90.00
_cell.angle_gamma   90.00
#
_symmetry.space_group_name_H-M   'P 1'
#
loop_
_entity.id
_entity.type
_entity.pdbx_description
1 polymer ?
#
loop_
_entity_poly.entity_id
_entity_poly.type
_entity_poly.pdbx_seq_one_letter_code
_entity_poly.pdbx_strand_id
1 'polypeptide(L)'
;MEPIHFSASLSDPAEPLPHFWEHTVGSGHASLALRADWQMQLRRCREELGFQHARFHGILSEPMGTLMCERDELLHSFFNADQICDFLISIGMKPFVELSFMPPPLASGNQTVFHYRANVTPPKDPAQWSALISELAAHWIERVRS
;
A
#
# COMPACT_ATOMS: atom_id res chain seq x y z
N MET A 1 -40.86 15.03 -6.17
CA MET A 1 -39.99 14.11 -6.94
C MET A 1 -40.75 12.78 -6.97
N GLU A 2 -41.06 12.25 -8.14
CA GLU A 2 -41.72 10.96 -8.23
C GLU A 2 -40.75 9.85 -7.85
N PRO A 3 -41.17 8.80 -7.11
CA PRO A 3 -40.33 7.69 -6.77
C PRO A 3 -39.91 6.90 -8.03
N ILE A 4 -38.62 6.56 -8.11
CA ILE A 4 -38.11 5.68 -9.15
C ILE A 4 -38.33 4.23 -8.67
N HIS A 5 -39.03 3.44 -9.48
CA HIS A 5 -39.30 2.04 -9.18
C HIS A 5 -38.32 1.15 -9.97
N PHE A 6 -37.71 0.19 -9.28
CA PHE A 6 -36.91 -0.87 -9.87
C PHE A 6 -37.63 -2.21 -9.65
N SER A 7 -37.60 -3.08 -10.64
CA SER A 7 -38.08 -4.46 -10.53
C SER A 7 -37.05 -5.40 -11.18
N ALA A 8 -36.90 -6.60 -10.63
CA ALA A 8 -36.11 -7.66 -11.20
C ALA A 8 -36.81 -8.98 -10.93
N SER A 9 -36.71 -9.92 -11.87
CA SER A 9 -37.23 -11.27 -11.74
C SER A 9 -36.15 -12.31 -11.92
N LEU A 10 -36.18 -13.38 -11.14
CA LEU A 10 -35.24 -14.49 -11.28
C LEU A 10 -35.40 -15.25 -12.62
N SER A 11 -36.48 -14.98 -13.36
CA SER A 11 -36.72 -15.52 -14.71
C SER A 11 -36.25 -14.60 -15.84
N ASP A 12 -35.76 -13.40 -15.52
CA ASP A 12 -35.24 -12.52 -16.55
C ASP A 12 -33.93 -13.09 -17.13
N PRO A 13 -33.61 -12.82 -18.42
CA PRO A 13 -32.33 -13.18 -18.99
C PRO A 13 -31.17 -12.64 -18.14
N ALA A 14 -30.23 -13.49 -17.77
CA ALA A 14 -29.08 -13.14 -16.98
C ALA A 14 -27.85 -12.97 -17.88
N GLU A 15 -27.14 -11.90 -17.68
CA GLU A 15 -25.82 -11.68 -18.26
C GLU A 15 -24.73 -12.04 -17.25
N PRO A 16 -23.56 -12.57 -17.70
CA PRO A 16 -22.45 -12.85 -16.81
C PRO A 16 -22.02 -11.57 -16.07
N LEU A 17 -21.91 -11.65 -14.75
CA LEU A 17 -21.38 -10.56 -13.93
C LEU A 17 -19.88 -10.77 -13.76
N PRO A 18 -19.03 -10.06 -14.53
CA PRO A 18 -17.58 -10.15 -14.35
C PRO A 18 -17.18 -9.53 -13.03
N HIS A 19 -16.43 -10.26 -12.21
CA HIS A 19 -16.00 -9.82 -10.89
C HIS A 19 -14.77 -8.89 -10.98
N PHE A 20 -14.89 -7.79 -11.73
CA PHE A 20 -13.79 -6.83 -11.95
C PHE A 20 -13.29 -6.18 -10.66
N TRP A 21 -14.12 -6.14 -9.61
CA TRP A 21 -13.73 -5.63 -8.29
C TRP A 21 -12.68 -6.50 -7.59
N GLU A 22 -12.56 -7.78 -7.95
CA GLU A 22 -11.59 -8.68 -7.35
C GLU A 22 -10.13 -8.27 -7.65
N HIS A 23 -9.91 -7.43 -8.66
CA HIS A 23 -8.56 -7.05 -9.06
C HIS A 23 -7.80 -6.36 -7.93
N THR A 24 -8.35 -5.32 -7.32
CA THR A 24 -7.60 -4.52 -6.33
C THR A 24 -8.53 -3.86 -5.31
N VAL A 25 -8.17 -3.93 -4.04
CA VAL A 25 -8.79 -3.13 -2.98
C VAL A 25 -7.84 -2.04 -2.51
N GLY A 26 -8.36 -0.82 -2.31
CA GLY A 26 -7.63 0.28 -1.69
C GLY A 26 -7.62 0.13 -0.16
N SER A 27 -6.45 0.23 0.46
CA SER A 27 -6.31 0.02 1.91
C SER A 27 -5.86 1.24 2.71
N GLY A 28 -5.52 2.35 2.05
CA GLY A 28 -5.08 3.57 2.71
C GLY A 28 -3.59 3.60 3.05
N HIS A 29 -3.23 4.10 4.24
CA HIS A 29 -1.84 4.29 4.67
C HIS A 29 -1.17 2.98 5.07
N ALA A 30 0.07 2.74 4.60
CA ALA A 30 0.80 1.49 4.79
C ALA A 30 0.92 1.05 6.26
N SER A 31 1.15 1.98 7.19
CA SER A 31 1.27 1.67 8.62
C SER A 31 0.02 1.02 9.24
N LEU A 32 -1.16 1.20 8.63
CA LEU A 32 -2.37 0.50 9.07
C LEU A 32 -2.27 -1.01 8.85
N ALA A 33 -1.53 -1.44 7.82
CA ALA A 33 -1.37 -2.85 7.49
C ALA A 33 -0.50 -3.63 8.51
N LEU A 34 0.18 -2.94 9.42
CA LEU A 34 0.88 -3.54 10.56
C LEU A 34 -0.06 -3.90 11.72
N ARG A 35 -1.31 -3.44 11.70
CA ARG A 35 -2.29 -3.70 12.76
C ARG A 35 -2.94 -5.07 12.58
N ALA A 36 -3.06 -5.80 13.67
CA ALA A 36 -3.66 -7.13 13.67
C ALA A 36 -5.14 -7.12 13.23
N ASP A 37 -5.91 -6.10 13.63
CA ASP A 37 -7.31 -5.95 13.26
C ASP A 37 -7.48 -5.68 11.74
N TRP A 38 -6.59 -4.86 11.14
CA TRP A 38 -6.57 -4.64 9.71
C TRP A 38 -6.24 -5.94 8.95
N GLN A 39 -5.25 -6.69 9.42
CA GLN A 39 -4.84 -7.96 8.81
C GLN A 39 -5.96 -9.00 8.85
N MET A 40 -6.66 -9.10 9.99
CA MET A 40 -7.82 -9.98 10.13
C MET A 40 -8.95 -9.60 9.15
N GLN A 41 -9.28 -8.31 9.04
CA GLN A 41 -10.31 -7.81 8.13
C GLN A 41 -9.94 -8.04 6.67
N LEU A 42 -8.68 -7.79 6.27
CA LEU A 42 -8.27 -8.00 4.88
C LEU A 42 -8.26 -9.49 4.50
N ARG A 43 -7.86 -10.38 5.40
CA ARG A 43 -7.99 -11.84 5.18
C ARG A 43 -9.43 -12.21 4.86
N ARG A 44 -10.36 -11.71 5.65
CA ARG A 44 -11.79 -11.94 5.42
C ARG A 44 -12.27 -11.34 4.09
N CYS A 45 -11.83 -10.15 3.73
CA CYS A 45 -12.12 -9.55 2.43
C CYS A 45 -11.58 -10.40 1.27
N ARG A 46 -10.38 -10.97 1.41
CA ARG A 46 -9.82 -11.90 0.43
C ARG A 46 -10.68 -13.14 0.27
N GLU A 47 -11.11 -13.74 1.37
CA GLU A 47 -11.91 -14.98 1.40
C GLU A 47 -13.33 -14.77 0.87
N GLU A 48 -14.00 -13.68 1.23
CA GLU A 48 -15.40 -13.44 0.90
C GLU A 48 -15.60 -12.67 -0.42
N LEU A 49 -14.68 -11.81 -0.81
CA LEU A 49 -14.82 -10.91 -1.96
C LEU A 49 -13.82 -11.17 -3.09
N GLY A 50 -12.84 -12.06 -2.89
CA GLY A 50 -11.93 -12.50 -3.93
C GLY A 50 -10.81 -11.53 -4.31
N PHE A 51 -10.58 -10.45 -3.57
CA PHE A 51 -9.55 -9.45 -3.91
C PHE A 51 -8.16 -10.07 -4.09
N GLN A 52 -7.48 -9.67 -5.17
CA GLN A 52 -6.18 -10.22 -5.56
C GLN A 52 -5.01 -9.31 -5.18
N HIS A 53 -5.23 -7.99 -5.13
CA HIS A 53 -4.21 -7.00 -4.78
C HIS A 53 -4.72 -6.07 -3.68
N ALA A 54 -3.81 -5.64 -2.80
CA ALA A 54 -4.05 -4.54 -1.88
C ALA A 54 -3.18 -3.33 -2.28
N ARG A 55 -3.83 -2.20 -2.60
CA ARG A 55 -3.16 -0.94 -2.94
C ARG A 55 -3.06 -0.07 -1.70
N PHE A 56 -1.87 0.38 -1.39
CA PHE A 56 -1.60 1.26 -0.25
C PHE A 56 -0.53 2.30 -0.58
N HIS A 57 -0.61 3.44 0.08
CA HIS A 57 0.33 4.53 -0.01
C HIS A 57 1.18 4.66 1.26
N GLY A 58 2.24 5.45 1.20
CA GLY A 58 3.01 5.82 2.39
C GLY A 58 3.97 4.75 2.90
N ILE A 59 4.43 3.84 2.02
CA ILE A 59 5.44 2.83 2.40
C ILE A 59 6.79 3.48 2.80
N LEU A 60 7.06 4.69 2.32
CA LEU A 60 8.27 5.46 2.63
C LEU A 60 8.04 6.55 3.68
N SER A 61 6.83 6.64 4.24
CA SER A 61 6.49 7.61 5.29
C SER A 61 7.24 7.31 6.58
N GLU A 62 7.46 8.34 7.38
CA GLU A 62 8.17 8.25 8.67
C GLU A 62 7.68 7.10 9.58
N PRO A 63 6.36 6.85 9.76
CA PRO A 63 5.89 5.74 10.60
C PRO A 63 6.30 4.34 10.12
N MET A 64 6.72 4.21 8.86
CA MET A 64 7.20 2.93 8.32
C MET A 64 8.67 2.69 8.66
N GLY A 65 9.44 3.74 8.99
CA GLY A 65 10.85 3.65 9.31
C GLY A 65 11.73 3.13 8.17
N THR A 66 11.24 3.24 6.91
CA THR A 66 11.97 2.74 5.73
C THR A 66 13.29 3.47 5.50
N LEU A 67 13.32 4.75 5.83
CA LEU A 67 14.53 5.56 5.84
C LEU A 67 14.60 6.39 7.12
N MET A 68 15.67 6.24 7.85
CA MET A 68 15.97 7.00 9.06
C MET A 68 17.28 7.76 8.89
N CYS A 69 17.48 8.79 9.70
CA CYS A 69 18.75 9.50 9.79
C CYS A 69 19.23 9.43 11.23
N GLU A 70 20.39 8.81 11.45
CA GLU A 70 21.04 8.75 12.75
C GLU A 70 22.48 9.24 12.63
N ARG A 71 22.86 10.26 13.42
CA ARG A 71 24.21 10.85 13.42
C ARG A 71 24.70 11.25 12.03
N ASP A 72 23.80 11.85 11.22
CA ASP A 72 24.04 12.25 9.82
C ASP A 72 24.23 11.09 8.82
N GLU A 73 24.01 9.85 9.24
CA GLU A 73 23.98 8.69 8.36
C GLU A 73 22.55 8.29 8.00
N LEU A 74 22.33 7.96 6.72
CA LEU A 74 21.06 7.42 6.24
C LEU A 74 21.03 5.92 6.46
N LEU A 75 20.03 5.46 7.22
CA LEU A 75 19.82 4.05 7.53
C LEU A 75 18.56 3.56 6.85
N HIS A 76 18.69 2.52 6.05
CA HIS A 76 17.57 1.84 5.42
C HIS A 76 17.08 0.68 6.31
N SER A 77 15.77 0.57 6.50
CA SER A 77 15.13 -0.54 7.19
C SER A 77 13.84 -0.93 6.51
N PHE A 78 13.82 -2.13 5.94
CA PHE A 78 12.64 -2.64 5.24
C PHE A 78 11.76 -3.55 6.11
N PHE A 79 12.07 -3.66 7.41
CA PHE A 79 11.38 -4.57 8.33
C PHE A 79 9.86 -4.43 8.32
N ASN A 80 9.35 -3.20 8.46
CA ASN A 80 7.90 -2.97 8.44
C ASN A 80 7.30 -3.17 7.04
N ALA A 81 8.04 -2.81 5.99
CA ALA A 81 7.62 -3.05 4.61
C ALA A 81 7.53 -4.55 4.30
N ASP A 82 8.48 -5.34 4.78
CA ASP A 82 8.48 -6.79 4.67
C ASP A 82 7.30 -7.43 5.40
N GLN A 83 7.00 -6.98 6.63
CA GLN A 83 5.84 -7.47 7.38
C GLN A 83 4.53 -7.33 6.60
N ILE A 84 4.35 -6.22 5.89
CA ILE A 84 3.16 -6.00 5.06
C ILE A 84 3.15 -6.95 3.86
N CYS A 85 4.27 -7.05 3.15
CA CYS A 85 4.40 -7.90 1.97
C CYS A 85 4.22 -9.38 2.33
N ASP A 86 4.88 -9.85 3.39
CA ASP A 86 4.76 -11.23 3.87
C ASP A 86 3.33 -11.58 4.25
N PHE A 87 2.65 -10.69 4.97
CA PHE A 87 1.25 -10.88 5.32
C PHE A 87 0.38 -11.00 4.05
N LEU A 88 0.52 -10.09 3.09
CA LEU A 88 -0.28 -10.13 1.85
C LEU A 88 -0.04 -11.42 1.08
N ILE A 89 1.22 -11.83 0.91
CA ILE A 89 1.58 -13.08 0.24
C ILE A 89 1.00 -14.27 0.99
N SER A 90 1.05 -14.27 2.33
CA SER A 90 0.53 -15.37 3.16
C SER A 90 -0.97 -15.62 3.01
N ILE A 91 -1.74 -14.63 2.56
CA ILE A 91 -3.17 -14.73 2.29
C ILE A 91 -3.49 -14.83 0.79
N GLY A 92 -2.49 -15.05 -0.07
CA GLY A 92 -2.64 -15.17 -1.52
C GLY A 92 -2.99 -13.86 -2.22
N MET A 93 -2.60 -12.72 -1.65
CA MET A 93 -2.73 -11.40 -2.25
C MET A 93 -1.37 -10.85 -2.67
N LYS A 94 -1.37 -9.90 -3.61
CA LYS A 94 -0.17 -9.18 -4.04
C LYS A 94 -0.20 -7.73 -3.57
N PRO A 95 0.93 -7.15 -3.15
CA PRO A 95 1.02 -5.74 -2.87
C PRO A 95 0.93 -4.91 -4.16
N PHE A 96 0.16 -3.83 -4.13
CA PHE A 96 0.17 -2.75 -5.12
C PHE A 96 0.72 -1.51 -4.42
N VAL A 97 2.03 -1.30 -4.53
CA VAL A 97 2.76 -0.31 -3.73
C VAL A 97 2.79 1.03 -4.42
N GLU A 98 2.33 2.08 -3.72
CA GLU A 98 2.61 3.46 -4.09
C GLU A 98 3.91 3.90 -3.40
N LEU A 99 4.94 4.24 -4.18
CA LEU A 99 6.25 4.70 -3.69
C LEU A 99 6.14 6.13 -3.13
N SER A 100 5.45 6.26 -2.02
CA SER A 100 5.09 7.50 -1.32
C SER A 100 5.13 7.29 0.20
N PHE A 101 5.13 8.33 0.99
CA PHE A 101 5.45 9.72 0.68
C PHE A 101 6.94 9.98 0.77
N MET A 102 7.36 11.25 0.49
CA MET A 102 8.79 11.58 0.61
C MET A 102 9.26 11.39 2.05
N PRO A 103 10.26 10.53 2.30
CA PRO A 103 10.82 10.37 3.65
C PRO A 103 11.49 11.68 4.09
N PRO A 104 11.30 12.11 5.35
CA PRO A 104 11.81 13.42 5.83
C PRO A 104 13.28 13.65 5.56
N PRO A 105 14.21 12.67 5.69
CA PRO A 105 15.62 12.89 5.41
C PRO A 105 15.93 13.29 3.96
N LEU A 106 15.06 12.94 2.99
CA LEU A 106 15.26 13.27 1.57
C LEU A 106 14.41 14.45 1.10
N ALA A 107 13.47 14.93 1.90
CA ALA A 107 12.53 15.97 1.50
C ALA A 107 13.22 17.31 1.24
N SER A 108 12.87 18.00 0.14
CA SER A 108 13.36 19.35 -0.17
C SER A 108 12.63 20.46 0.58
N GLY A 109 11.53 20.14 1.25
CA GLY A 109 10.70 21.10 1.98
C GLY A 109 9.77 20.43 2.97
N ASN A 110 8.89 21.25 3.59
CA ASN A 110 8.04 20.84 4.71
C ASN A 110 6.55 20.78 4.37
N GLN A 111 6.18 20.81 3.08
CA GLN A 111 4.79 20.73 2.68
C GLN A 111 4.27 19.31 2.93
N THR A 112 3.17 19.21 3.66
CA THR A 112 2.56 17.93 4.03
C THR A 112 1.06 17.91 3.71
N VAL A 113 0.53 16.70 3.56
CA VAL A 113 -0.89 16.42 3.41
C VAL A 113 -1.35 15.42 4.47
N PHE A 114 -2.64 15.34 4.66
CA PHE A 114 -3.30 14.48 5.64
C PHE A 114 -2.93 14.78 7.10
N HIS A 115 -3.70 14.23 8.02
CA HIS A 115 -3.50 14.40 9.47
C HIS A 115 -2.18 13.79 9.97
N TYR A 116 -1.64 12.78 9.29
CA TYR A 116 -0.36 12.13 9.60
C TYR A 116 0.84 12.81 8.92
N ARG A 117 0.66 14.05 8.40
CA ARG A 117 1.71 14.95 7.91
C ARG A 117 2.64 14.32 6.86
N ALA A 118 2.06 13.58 5.91
CA ALA A 118 2.79 12.98 4.80
C ALA A 118 3.45 14.04 3.93
N ASN A 119 4.77 13.99 3.76
CA ASN A 119 5.53 14.99 2.99
C ASN A 119 5.34 14.77 1.48
N VAL A 120 4.99 15.83 0.76
CA VAL A 120 4.70 15.82 -0.68
C VAL A 120 5.68 16.65 -1.49
N THR A 121 6.80 17.07 -0.89
CA THR A 121 7.84 17.79 -1.63
C THR A 121 8.71 16.81 -2.43
N PRO A 122 9.35 17.25 -3.53
CA PRO A 122 10.29 16.41 -4.25
C PRO A 122 11.53 16.10 -3.38
N PRO A 123 12.35 15.13 -3.77
CA PRO A 123 13.61 14.89 -3.09
C PRO A 123 14.56 16.09 -3.27
N LYS A 124 15.32 16.44 -2.23
CA LYS A 124 16.39 17.44 -2.32
C LYS A 124 17.56 16.96 -3.19
N ASP A 125 17.77 15.64 -3.27
CA ASP A 125 18.74 14.97 -4.13
C ASP A 125 18.07 13.76 -4.81
N PRO A 126 17.79 13.84 -6.13
CA PRO A 126 17.20 12.74 -6.88
C PRO A 126 18.04 11.45 -6.88
N ALA A 127 19.38 11.55 -6.74
CA ALA A 127 20.24 10.38 -6.71
C ALA A 127 20.01 9.54 -5.43
N GLN A 128 19.85 10.19 -4.27
CA GLN A 128 19.52 9.51 -3.01
C GLN A 128 18.14 8.87 -3.04
N TRP A 129 17.16 9.53 -3.67
CA TRP A 129 15.84 8.93 -3.91
C TRP A 129 15.95 7.69 -4.79
N SER A 130 16.66 7.78 -5.90
CA SER A 130 16.86 6.64 -6.83
C SER A 130 17.56 5.47 -6.13
N ALA A 131 18.57 5.75 -5.29
CA ALA A 131 19.26 4.73 -4.52
C ALA A 131 18.31 4.00 -3.55
N LEU A 132 17.50 4.73 -2.78
CA LEU A 132 16.50 4.14 -1.87
C LEU A 132 15.53 3.22 -2.61
N ILE A 133 14.97 3.68 -3.74
CA ILE A 133 14.00 2.89 -4.50
C ILE A 133 14.66 1.65 -5.12
N SER A 134 15.89 1.79 -5.63
CA SER A 134 16.64 0.67 -6.21
C SER A 134 16.96 -0.39 -5.15
N GLU A 135 17.35 0.02 -3.96
CA GLU A 135 17.65 -0.88 -2.84
C GLU A 135 16.40 -1.59 -2.35
N LEU A 136 15.29 -0.88 -2.16
CA LEU A 136 14.00 -1.48 -1.78
C LEU A 136 13.54 -2.52 -2.82
N ALA A 137 13.64 -2.19 -4.10
CA ALA A 137 13.26 -3.10 -5.18
C ALA A 137 14.17 -4.34 -5.22
N ALA A 138 15.49 -4.17 -5.09
CA ALA A 138 16.44 -5.28 -5.05
C ALA A 138 16.17 -6.21 -3.85
N HIS A 139 15.95 -5.64 -2.68
CA HIS A 139 15.62 -6.37 -1.46
C HIS A 139 14.36 -7.24 -1.63
N TRP A 140 13.28 -6.70 -2.17
CA TRP A 140 12.05 -7.46 -2.39
C TRP A 140 12.19 -8.53 -3.48
N ILE A 141 12.96 -8.27 -4.56
CA ILE A 141 13.23 -9.27 -5.60
C ILE A 141 14.01 -10.46 -5.01
N GLU A 142 15.01 -10.21 -4.19
CA GLU A 142 15.79 -11.25 -3.53
C GLU A 142 14.93 -12.07 -2.55
N ARG A 143 14.13 -11.39 -1.74
CA ARG A 143 13.24 -12.00 -0.76
C ARG A 143 12.17 -12.92 -1.36
N VAL A 144 11.61 -12.57 -2.51
CA VAL A 144 10.58 -13.40 -3.19
C VAL A 144 11.19 -14.61 -3.90
N ARG A 145 12.50 -14.59 -4.16
CA ARG A 145 13.22 -15.71 -4.80
C ARG A 145 13.76 -16.74 -3.82
N SER A 146 13.86 -16.38 -2.53
CA SER A 146 14.29 -17.26 -1.45
C SER A 146 13.13 -18.08 -0.87
#